data_85a35b4f1d83a068f9989c4312fbc333
#
_entry.id   85a35b4f1d83a068f9989c4312fbc333
#
_cell.length_a   1.000
_cell.length_b   1.000
_cell.length_c   1.000
_cell.angle_alpha   90.00
_cell.angle_beta   90.00
_cell.angle_gamma   90.00
#
_symmetry.space_group_name_H-M   'P 1'
#
loop_
_entity.id
_entity.type
_entity.pdbx_description
1 polymer ?
#
loop_
_entity_poly.entity_id
_entity_poly.type
_entity_poly.pdbx_seq_one_letter_code
_entity_poly.pdbx_strand_id
1 'polypeptide(L)'
;MKMLYTANGRYIRCCTEEGTRPVIIVCEKEYEVDVQEFMLWSILNWRILREEEIGSFYEKMASSTNVTIHRSWQDCVQRLLVRGLIVAGTGATEYDALYDLLSCR
;
A
#
# COMPACT_ATOMS: atom_id res chain seq x y z
N MET A 1 -4.91 -4.68 20.57
CA MET A 1 -5.46 -5.04 19.26
C MET A 1 -4.35 -5.06 18.23
N LYS A 2 -4.32 -6.06 17.39
CA LYS A 2 -3.32 -6.19 16.33
C LYS A 2 -3.93 -5.78 15.00
N MET A 3 -3.15 -5.11 14.16
CA MET A 3 -3.55 -4.73 12.80
C MET A 3 -2.49 -5.22 11.82
N LEU A 4 -2.96 -5.81 10.74
CA LEU A 4 -2.13 -6.27 9.64
C LEU A 4 -2.61 -5.63 8.34
N TYR A 5 -1.68 -5.34 7.44
CA TYR A 5 -1.95 -4.66 6.18
C TYR A 5 -1.37 -5.44 5.02
N THR A 6 -2.04 -5.41 3.88
CA THR A 6 -1.52 -5.96 2.63
C THR A 6 -2.08 -5.17 1.44
N ALA A 7 -1.38 -5.24 0.31
CA ALA A 7 -1.84 -4.59 -0.92
C ALA A 7 -2.98 -5.38 -1.55
N ASN A 8 -3.87 -4.65 -2.21
CA ASN A 8 -4.97 -5.20 -2.99
C ASN A 8 -4.84 -4.72 -4.43
N GLY A 9 -5.28 -5.54 -5.38
CA GLY A 9 -5.21 -5.19 -6.78
C GLY A 9 -3.89 -5.57 -7.44
N ARG A 10 -3.69 -5.06 -8.65
CA ARG A 10 -2.48 -5.33 -9.44
C ARG A 10 -1.96 -4.03 -10.06
N TYR A 11 -0.66 -4.00 -10.26
CA TYR A 11 0.01 -2.87 -10.86
C TYR A 11 0.07 -3.01 -12.36
N ILE A 12 -0.20 -1.90 -13.05
CA ILE A 12 0.11 -1.77 -14.48
C ILE A 12 0.82 -0.44 -14.71
N ARG A 13 1.57 -0.39 -15.79
CA ARG A 13 2.24 0.83 -16.22
C ARG A 13 1.43 1.44 -17.35
N CYS A 14 0.93 2.65 -17.13
CA CYS A 14 0.18 3.37 -18.13
C CYS A 14 1.09 4.41 -18.80
N CYS A 15 1.26 4.30 -20.13
CA CYS A 15 2.05 5.25 -20.90
C CYS A 15 1.13 6.31 -21.45
N THR A 16 1.38 7.57 -21.10
CA THR A 16 0.65 8.72 -21.59
C THR A 16 1.62 9.64 -22.35
N GLU A 17 1.09 10.67 -23.01
CA GLU A 17 1.91 11.68 -23.68
C GLU A 17 2.82 12.42 -22.69
N GLU A 18 2.40 12.52 -21.44
CA GLU A 18 3.15 13.18 -20.38
C GLU A 18 4.18 12.27 -19.70
N GLY A 19 4.22 11.00 -20.06
CA GLY A 19 5.14 10.02 -19.50
C GLY A 19 4.43 8.78 -18.99
N THR A 20 5.16 7.98 -18.20
CA THR A 20 4.66 6.73 -17.64
C THR A 20 4.16 6.98 -16.22
N ARG A 21 2.94 6.55 -15.91
CA ARG A 21 2.35 6.67 -14.59
C ARG A 21 1.99 5.32 -14.03
N PRO A 22 2.21 5.08 -12.73
CA PRO A 22 1.77 3.84 -12.09
C PRO A 22 0.25 3.87 -11.89
N VAL A 23 -0.39 2.77 -12.26
CA VAL A 23 -1.84 2.59 -12.09
C VAL A 23 -2.08 1.26 -11.40
N ILE A 24 -2.96 1.26 -10.42
CA ILE A 24 -3.36 0.05 -9.69
C ILE A 24 -4.80 -0.27 -10.06
N ILE A 25 -5.05 -1.52 -10.43
CA ILE A 25 -6.38 -2.00 -10.81
C ILE A 25 -6.97 -2.83 -9.68
N VAL A 26 -8.15 -2.45 -9.21
CA VAL A 26 -8.92 -3.20 -8.21
C VAL A 26 -10.35 -3.31 -8.72
N CYS A 27 -10.86 -4.54 -8.83
CA CYS A 27 -12.23 -4.81 -9.29
C CYS A 27 -12.56 -4.08 -10.60
N GLU A 28 -11.65 -4.15 -11.58
CA GLU A 28 -11.77 -3.55 -12.91
C GLU A 28 -11.74 -2.01 -12.92
N LYS A 29 -11.53 -1.37 -11.76
CA LYS A 29 -11.33 0.07 -11.67
C LYS A 29 -9.85 0.41 -11.66
N GLU A 30 -9.48 1.45 -12.39
CA GLU A 30 -8.12 1.94 -12.47
C GLU A 30 -7.93 3.13 -11.53
N TYR A 31 -6.86 3.10 -10.75
CA TYR A 31 -6.52 4.19 -9.82
C TYR A 31 -5.11 4.68 -10.11
N GLU A 32 -4.98 5.94 -10.49
CA GLU A 32 -3.67 6.56 -10.58
C GLU A 32 -3.14 6.83 -9.18
N VAL A 33 -1.87 6.52 -8.98
CA VAL A 33 -1.19 6.78 -7.71
C VAL A 33 0.07 7.58 -7.97
N ASP A 34 0.49 8.39 -7.00
CA ASP A 34 1.77 9.08 -7.10
C ASP A 34 2.91 8.15 -6.70
N VAL A 35 4.15 8.63 -6.82
CA VAL A 35 5.33 7.83 -6.56
C VAL A 35 5.38 7.36 -5.11
N GLN A 36 5.02 8.22 -4.15
CA GLN A 36 5.00 7.85 -2.74
C GLN A 36 3.95 6.78 -2.45
N GLU A 37 2.74 6.94 -2.98
CA GLU A 37 1.67 5.97 -2.82
C GLU A 37 2.05 4.64 -3.46
N PHE A 38 2.67 4.67 -4.62
CA PHE A 38 3.13 3.47 -5.31
C PHE A 38 4.23 2.76 -4.51
N MET A 39 5.18 3.52 -3.95
CA MET A 39 6.22 2.97 -3.08
C MET A 39 5.61 2.18 -1.93
N LEU A 40 4.66 2.79 -1.23
CA LEU A 40 4.02 2.16 -0.09
C LEU A 40 3.23 0.91 -0.51
N TRP A 41 2.48 1.02 -1.61
CA TRP A 41 1.74 -0.11 -2.15
C TRP A 41 2.68 -1.27 -2.52
N SER A 42 3.83 -0.96 -3.13
CA SER A 42 4.84 -1.96 -3.50
C SER A 42 5.42 -2.69 -2.30
N ILE A 43 5.61 -1.98 -1.18
CA ILE A 43 6.08 -2.58 0.06
C ILE A 43 5.12 -3.66 0.53
N LEU A 44 3.82 -3.41 0.39
CA LEU A 44 2.77 -4.33 0.83
C LEU A 44 2.39 -5.38 -0.21
N ASN A 45 2.87 -5.23 -1.44
CA ASN A 45 2.62 -6.20 -2.50
C ASN A 45 3.37 -7.50 -2.16
N TRP A 46 2.63 -8.59 -2.06
CA TRP A 46 3.14 -9.91 -1.67
C TRP A 46 3.60 -10.00 -0.21
N ARG A 47 3.26 -9.00 0.63
CA ARG A 47 3.60 -8.99 2.05
C ARG A 47 2.38 -8.69 2.89
N ILE A 48 2.40 -9.21 4.12
CA ILE A 48 1.43 -8.86 5.16
C ILE A 48 2.26 -8.29 6.29
N LEU A 49 2.07 -7.02 6.59
CA LEU A 49 2.90 -6.31 7.56
C LEU A 49 2.08 -5.63 8.64
N ARG A 50 2.69 -5.47 9.80
CA ARG A 50 2.17 -4.62 10.87
C ARG A 50 2.52 -3.17 10.56
N GLU A 51 1.82 -2.24 11.19
CA GLU A 51 2.02 -0.81 10.95
C GLU A 51 3.48 -0.37 11.17
N GLU A 52 4.10 -0.79 12.27
CA GLU A 52 5.49 -0.45 12.55
C GLU A 52 6.47 -1.02 11.52
N GLU A 53 6.14 -2.16 10.95
CA GLU A 53 6.96 -2.76 9.89
C GLU A 53 6.86 -1.96 8.59
N ILE A 54 5.68 -1.43 8.28
CA ILE A 54 5.47 -0.57 7.12
C ILE A 54 6.39 0.65 7.20
N GLY A 55 6.41 1.31 8.36
CA GLY A 55 7.27 2.47 8.58
C GLY A 55 8.74 2.17 8.36
N SER A 56 9.22 1.05 8.88
CA SER A 56 10.62 0.61 8.71
C SER A 56 10.98 0.37 7.26
N PHE A 57 10.13 -0.35 6.53
CA PHE A 57 10.35 -0.62 5.11
C PHE A 57 10.30 0.65 4.28
N TYR A 58 9.36 1.53 4.59
CA TYR A 58 9.21 2.80 3.88
C TYR A 58 10.45 3.69 4.05
N GLU A 59 10.95 3.82 5.26
CA GLU A 59 12.15 4.61 5.55
C GLU A 59 13.38 4.07 4.81
N LYS A 60 13.55 2.75 4.78
CA LYS A 60 14.65 2.13 4.05
C LYS A 60 14.54 2.39 2.55
N MET A 61 13.36 2.26 1.99
CA MET A 61 13.14 2.51 0.57
C MET A 61 13.35 3.97 0.21
N ALA A 62 12.83 4.88 1.04
CA ALA A 62 13.00 6.32 0.83
C ALA A 62 14.46 6.75 0.89
N SER A 63 15.26 6.12 1.77
CA SER A 63 16.69 6.40 1.90
C SER A 63 17.50 5.94 0.69
N SER A 64 17.03 4.90 -0.01
CA SER A 64 17.76 4.32 -1.14
C SER A 64 17.27 4.87 -2.50
N THR A 65 16.27 5.71 -2.51
CA THR A 65 15.72 6.31 -3.74
C THR A 65 15.71 7.83 -3.62
N ASN A 66 15.78 8.53 -4.76
CA ASN A 66 15.73 9.98 -4.82
C ASN A 66 14.30 10.49 -5.00
N VAL A 67 13.39 9.99 -4.17
CA VAL A 67 11.99 10.37 -4.22
C VAL A 67 11.75 11.54 -3.29
N THR A 68 11.08 12.59 -3.79
CA THR A 68 10.68 13.72 -2.97
C THR A 68 9.52 13.30 -2.07
N ILE A 69 9.70 13.47 -0.76
CA ILE A 69 8.68 13.12 0.23
C ILE A 69 7.79 14.34 0.48
N HIS A 70 6.53 14.26 0.08
CA HIS A 70 5.56 15.34 0.23
C HIS A 70 4.65 15.16 1.45
N ARG A 71 4.49 13.93 1.90
CA ARG A 71 3.59 13.58 3.00
C ARG A 71 4.17 12.43 3.80
N SER A 72 3.65 12.23 5.00
CA SER A 72 4.07 11.11 5.84
C SER A 72 3.59 9.77 5.24
N TRP A 73 4.27 8.69 5.59
CA TRP A 73 3.84 7.36 5.15
C TRP A 73 2.48 6.98 5.74
N GLN A 74 2.15 7.50 6.94
CA GLN A 74 0.84 7.27 7.55
C GLN A 74 -0.28 7.88 6.70
N ASP A 75 -0.05 9.08 6.15
CA ASP A 75 -1.02 9.72 5.26
C ASP A 75 -1.20 8.90 3.98
N CYS A 76 -0.11 8.37 3.43
CA CYS A 76 -0.17 7.48 2.27
C CYS A 76 -0.99 6.22 2.56
N VAL A 77 -0.82 5.62 3.74
CA VAL A 77 -1.60 4.46 4.17
C VAL A 77 -3.09 4.80 4.16
N GLN A 78 -3.47 5.93 4.73
CA GLN A 78 -4.89 6.34 4.76
C GLN A 78 -5.46 6.57 3.37
N ARG A 79 -4.71 7.20 2.50
CA ARG A 79 -5.12 7.43 1.11
C ARG A 79 -5.36 6.13 0.36
N LEU A 80 -4.48 5.16 0.55
CA LEU A 80 -4.62 3.85 -0.09
C LEU A 80 -5.78 3.04 0.49
N LEU A 81 -5.98 3.11 1.82
CA LEU A 81 -7.10 2.43 2.49
C LEU A 81 -8.44 2.96 2.00
N VAL A 82 -8.59 4.27 1.89
CA VAL A 82 -9.83 4.91 1.45
C VAL A 82 -10.22 4.46 0.04
N ARG A 83 -9.24 4.26 -0.82
CA ARG A 83 -9.47 3.82 -2.20
C ARG A 83 -9.55 2.30 -2.34
N GLY A 84 -9.32 1.56 -1.26
CA GLY A 84 -9.33 0.09 -1.31
C GLY A 84 -8.10 -0.53 -1.98
N LEU A 85 -7.03 0.24 -2.15
CA LEU A 85 -5.79 -0.24 -2.77
C LEU A 85 -4.92 -1.02 -1.81
N ILE A 86 -5.13 -0.84 -0.51
CA ILE A 86 -4.61 -1.72 0.54
C ILE A 86 -5.77 -2.07 1.47
N VAL A 87 -5.65 -3.18 2.16
CA VAL A 87 -6.66 -3.64 3.12
C VAL A 87 -5.99 -3.88 4.47
N ALA A 88 -6.78 -3.74 5.54
CA ALA A 88 -6.31 -3.95 6.90
C ALA A 88 -7.21 -4.97 7.60
N GLY A 89 -6.60 -5.87 8.36
CA GLY A 89 -7.29 -6.80 9.22
C GLY A 89 -6.98 -6.52 10.67
N THR A 90 -7.95 -6.66 11.55
CA THR A 90 -7.80 -6.41 12.98
C THR A 90 -8.22 -7.62 13.80
N GLY A 91 -7.60 -7.81 14.96
CA GLY A 91 -7.95 -8.87 15.87
C GLY A 91 -7.20 -8.74 17.20
N ALA A 92 -7.62 -9.54 18.18
CA ALA A 92 -6.99 -9.56 19.49
C ALA A 92 -5.57 -10.16 19.43
N THR A 93 -5.33 -11.07 18.47
CA THR A 93 -4.04 -11.68 18.21
C THR A 93 -3.68 -11.48 16.74
N GLU A 94 -2.41 -11.73 16.38
CA GLU A 94 -1.98 -11.67 14.98
C GLU A 94 -2.73 -12.70 14.13
N TYR A 95 -3.06 -13.84 14.68
CA TYR A 95 -3.82 -14.88 13.98
C TYR A 95 -5.22 -14.37 13.62
N ASP A 96 -5.91 -13.75 14.58
CA ASP A 96 -7.24 -13.18 14.34
C ASP A 96 -7.20 -12.05 13.32
N ALA A 97 -6.18 -11.19 13.40
CA ALA A 97 -5.98 -10.10 12.45
C ALA A 97 -5.73 -10.63 11.03
N LEU A 98 -4.96 -11.69 10.90
CA LEU A 98 -4.69 -12.34 9.62
C LEU A 98 -5.96 -12.92 9.02
N TYR A 99 -6.77 -13.60 9.83
CA TYR A 99 -8.04 -14.17 9.39
C TYR A 99 -8.98 -13.08 8.87
N ASP A 100 -9.10 -11.99 9.64
CA ASP A 100 -9.92 -10.85 9.25
C ASP A 100 -9.43 -10.22 7.94
N LEU A 101 -8.12 -10.05 7.80
CA LEU A 101 -7.49 -9.51 6.60
C LEU A 101 -7.82 -10.33 5.35
N LEU A 102 -7.68 -11.65 5.45
CA LEU A 102 -7.94 -12.55 4.34
C LEU A 102 -9.42 -12.58 3.96
N SER A 103 -10.30 -12.28 4.91
CA SER A 103 -11.74 -12.18 4.64
C SER A 103 -12.10 -10.89 3.89
N CYS A 104 -11.29 -9.82 4.04
CA CYS A 104 -11.51 -8.53 3.38
C CYS A 104 -10.99 -8.50 1.94
N ARG A 105 -10.15 -9.45 1.59
CA ARG A 105 -9.43 -9.42 0.32
C ARG A 105 -10.17 -10.06 -0.85
#